data_f31f1680a8e1deb52fb10676bbb23fd7
#
_entry.id   f31f1680a8e1deb52fb10676bbb23fd7
#
_cell.length_a   1.000
_cell.length_b   1.000
_cell.length_c   1.000
_cell.angle_alpha   90.00
_cell.angle_beta   90.00
_cell.angle_gamma   90.00
#
_symmetry.space_group_name_H-M   'P 1'
#
loop_
_entity.id
_entity.type
_entity.pdbx_description
1 polymer ?
#
loop_
_entity_poly.entity_id
_entity_poly.type
_entity_poly.pdbx_seq_one_letter_code
_entity_poly.pdbx_strand_id
1 'polypeptide(L)'
;MLEEAIKILHEINEHGFNAYIIGGFVRDYLLGIDSNDVDITTNATPKELQEIFSEDVIKTTDYGSITLLRKKIRFEITTFRKEIKYIDHRKPIEIEYVDDLYTDLKRRDFTINSICMDESKEILDFLDGRTDLKKRLINTIGDAKEKFEEDSLRILRAIRFATILDFELSDEVKEAINEKKHLLKELSYNRKKEELDKIFASSYVKKGISLLLEFGLDEELELTRLKDIKNTDSLISVWSILNVGDIYPFTTSEKELIKNINEVMNLNNIDPRTLY
;
A
#
# COMPACT_ATOMS: atom_id res chain seq x y z
N MET A 1 -2.53 -20.98 -1.42
CA MET A 1 -1.55 -19.86 -1.48
C MET A 1 -0.49 -20.01 -0.39
N LEU A 2 -0.82 -19.97 0.91
CA LEU A 2 0.14 -20.11 2.01
C LEU A 2 1.06 -21.34 1.87
N GLU A 3 0.49 -22.52 1.61
CA GLU A 3 1.27 -23.75 1.46
C GLU A 3 2.28 -23.70 0.29
N GLU A 4 1.97 -22.95 -0.77
CA GLU A 4 2.92 -22.77 -1.88
C GLU A 4 4.00 -21.74 -1.53
N ALA A 5 3.64 -20.68 -0.81
CA ALA A 5 4.62 -19.72 -0.28
C ALA A 5 5.62 -20.43 0.66
N ILE A 6 5.12 -21.29 1.57
CA ILE A 6 6.00 -22.08 2.48
C ILE A 6 6.98 -22.95 1.69
N LYS A 7 6.56 -23.58 0.58
CA LYS A 7 7.48 -24.36 -0.27
C LYS A 7 8.56 -23.47 -0.90
N ILE A 8 8.18 -22.26 -1.34
CA ILE A 8 9.16 -21.32 -1.88
C ILE A 8 10.17 -20.92 -0.79
N LEU A 9 9.72 -20.64 0.45
CA LEU A 9 10.64 -20.38 1.55
C LEU A 9 11.59 -21.56 1.78
N HIS A 10 11.06 -22.78 1.82
CA HIS A 10 11.85 -23.99 2.03
C HIS A 10 12.92 -24.15 0.95
N GLU A 11 12.57 -23.99 -0.33
CA GLU A 11 13.52 -24.08 -1.44
C GLU A 11 14.64 -23.03 -1.34
N ILE A 12 14.32 -21.80 -0.93
CA ILE A 12 15.33 -20.74 -0.70
C ILE A 12 16.25 -21.13 0.47
N ASN A 13 15.67 -21.62 1.57
CA ASN A 13 16.41 -21.99 2.77
C ASN A 13 17.33 -23.20 2.52
N GLU A 14 16.91 -24.20 1.72
CA GLU A 14 17.76 -25.34 1.33
C GLU A 14 18.99 -24.92 0.53
N HIS A 15 18.95 -23.77 -0.16
CA HIS A 15 20.11 -23.18 -0.84
C HIS A 15 20.98 -22.30 0.07
N GLY A 16 20.71 -22.28 1.39
CA GLY A 16 21.52 -21.59 2.40
C GLY A 16 21.17 -20.13 2.63
N PHE A 17 20.03 -19.68 2.10
CA PHE A 17 19.52 -18.33 2.31
C PHE A 17 18.39 -18.34 3.36
N ASN A 18 18.05 -17.14 3.88
CA ASN A 18 16.91 -16.94 4.75
C ASN A 18 15.76 -16.31 3.98
N ALA A 19 14.54 -16.83 4.15
CA ALA A 19 13.36 -16.29 3.50
C ALA A 19 12.16 -16.23 4.44
N TYR A 20 11.32 -15.20 4.29
CA TYR A 20 10.15 -14.96 5.13
C TYR A 20 9.00 -14.43 4.30
N ILE A 21 7.77 -14.86 4.61
CA ILE A 21 6.56 -14.17 4.18
C ILE A 21 6.44 -12.89 5.00
N ILE A 22 6.02 -11.78 4.37
CA ILE A 22 5.99 -10.47 5.03
C ILE A 22 4.81 -9.62 4.55
N GLY A 23 4.57 -8.53 5.24
CA GLY A 23 3.67 -7.47 4.76
C GLY A 23 2.20 -7.76 4.97
N GLY A 24 1.40 -7.37 3.97
CA GLY A 24 -0.05 -7.45 4.04
C GLY A 24 -0.59 -8.83 4.33
N PHE A 25 0.03 -9.87 3.75
CA PHE A 25 -0.41 -11.25 3.95
C PHE A 25 -0.33 -11.69 5.40
N VAL A 26 0.80 -11.44 6.09
CA VAL A 26 0.97 -11.87 7.49
C VAL A 26 0.04 -11.10 8.41
N ARG A 27 -0.11 -9.79 8.18
CA ARG A 27 -1.09 -8.96 8.89
C ARG A 27 -2.51 -9.52 8.74
N ASP A 28 -2.94 -9.80 7.52
CA ASP A 28 -4.29 -10.26 7.21
C ASP A 28 -4.52 -11.66 7.77
N TYR A 29 -3.52 -12.54 7.69
CA TYR A 29 -3.53 -13.86 8.33
C TYR A 29 -3.78 -13.76 9.85
N LEU A 30 -3.11 -12.84 10.54
CA LEU A 30 -3.29 -12.60 11.97
C LEU A 30 -4.66 -11.99 12.31
N LEU A 31 -5.27 -11.27 11.39
CA LEU A 31 -6.61 -10.71 11.52
C LEU A 31 -7.73 -11.68 11.12
N GLY A 32 -7.39 -12.86 10.56
CA GLY A 32 -8.38 -13.80 10.03
C GLY A 32 -9.05 -13.30 8.73
N ILE A 33 -8.37 -12.44 7.97
CA ILE A 33 -8.82 -11.90 6.69
C ILE A 33 -8.16 -12.68 5.55
N ASP A 34 -8.93 -13.07 4.55
CA ASP A 34 -8.38 -13.70 3.35
C ASP A 34 -7.55 -12.71 2.54
N SER A 35 -6.35 -13.12 2.15
CA SER A 35 -5.45 -12.33 1.31
C SER A 35 -5.04 -13.12 0.07
N ASN A 36 -4.99 -12.44 -1.08
CA ASN A 36 -4.65 -13.02 -2.37
C ASN A 36 -3.27 -12.58 -2.89
N ASP A 37 -2.51 -11.85 -2.09
CA ASP A 37 -1.20 -11.33 -2.45
C ASP A 37 -0.18 -11.71 -1.38
N VAL A 38 0.91 -12.35 -1.79
CA VAL A 38 1.94 -12.85 -0.87
C VAL A 38 3.28 -12.29 -1.26
N ASP A 39 3.81 -11.45 -0.39
CA ASP A 39 5.16 -10.93 -0.50
C ASP A 39 6.13 -11.81 0.30
N ILE A 40 7.27 -12.10 -0.31
CA ILE A 40 8.39 -12.83 0.31
C ILE A 40 9.60 -11.89 0.34
N THR A 41 10.37 -11.96 1.40
CA THR A 41 11.63 -11.24 1.52
C THR A 41 12.75 -12.21 1.89
N THR A 42 13.98 -12.00 1.36
CA THR A 42 15.11 -12.94 1.51
C THR A 42 16.45 -12.22 1.41
N ASN A 43 17.52 -12.80 1.93
CA ASN A 43 18.87 -12.34 1.67
C ASN A 43 19.47 -12.88 0.36
N ALA A 44 18.80 -13.79 -0.36
CA ALA A 44 19.21 -14.19 -1.70
C ALA A 44 19.07 -13.02 -2.69
N THR A 45 20.09 -12.77 -3.50
CA THR A 45 20.07 -11.76 -4.55
C THR A 45 19.15 -12.17 -5.72
N PRO A 46 18.70 -11.24 -6.57
CA PRO A 46 17.90 -11.60 -7.74
C PRO A 46 18.55 -12.62 -8.66
N LYS A 47 19.90 -12.61 -8.75
CA LYS A 47 20.66 -13.57 -9.55
C LYS A 47 20.58 -14.98 -8.95
N GLU A 48 20.80 -15.10 -7.64
CA GLU A 48 20.69 -16.37 -6.92
C GLU A 48 19.27 -16.93 -6.99
N LEU A 49 18.25 -16.07 -6.83
CA LEU A 49 16.86 -16.47 -6.99
C LEU A 49 16.54 -16.96 -8.42
N GLN A 50 17.14 -16.36 -9.44
CA GLN A 50 17.03 -16.85 -10.83
C GLN A 50 17.69 -18.21 -11.01
N GLU A 51 18.81 -18.48 -10.33
CA GLU A 51 19.47 -19.79 -10.36
C GLU A 51 18.62 -20.88 -9.65
N ILE A 52 17.98 -20.53 -8.53
CA ILE A 52 17.10 -21.44 -7.77
C ILE A 52 15.82 -21.77 -8.55
N PHE A 53 15.16 -20.75 -9.12
CA PHE A 53 13.79 -20.88 -9.67
C PHE A 53 13.72 -20.81 -11.19
N SER A 54 14.81 -20.64 -11.89
CA SER A 54 14.99 -20.54 -13.35
C SER A 54 13.71 -20.43 -14.21
N GLU A 55 12.91 -21.48 -14.33
CA GLU A 55 11.73 -21.56 -15.20
C GLU A 55 10.49 -20.83 -14.63
N ASP A 56 10.42 -20.61 -13.32
CA ASP A 56 9.28 -19.98 -12.64
C ASP A 56 9.37 -18.43 -12.64
N VAL A 57 10.55 -17.86 -12.93
CA VAL A 57 10.76 -16.41 -12.92
C VAL A 57 10.17 -15.76 -14.16
N ILE A 58 9.17 -14.92 -13.99
CA ILE A 58 8.50 -14.21 -15.10
C ILE A 58 8.90 -12.74 -15.21
N LYS A 59 9.50 -12.16 -14.16
CA LYS A 59 9.91 -10.76 -14.15
C LYS A 59 11.01 -10.53 -13.11
N THR A 60 11.97 -9.68 -13.47
CA THR A 60 12.98 -9.13 -12.55
C THR A 60 12.92 -7.60 -12.60
N THR A 61 13.15 -6.94 -11.48
CA THR A 61 13.17 -5.47 -11.37
C THR A 61 14.54 -4.97 -10.97
N ASP A 62 14.85 -3.73 -11.33
CA ASP A 62 16.11 -3.06 -10.98
C ASP A 62 16.27 -2.80 -9.48
N TYR A 63 15.18 -2.95 -8.72
CA TYR A 63 15.15 -2.70 -7.28
C TYR A 63 15.21 -3.97 -6.42
N GLY A 64 15.71 -5.08 -6.98
CA GLY A 64 15.95 -6.30 -6.21
C GLY A 64 14.74 -7.20 -5.98
N SER A 65 13.69 -7.05 -6.78
CA SER A 65 12.54 -7.94 -6.72
C SER A 65 12.46 -8.84 -7.95
N ILE A 66 12.04 -10.08 -7.75
CA ILE A 66 11.60 -10.98 -8.82
C ILE A 66 10.15 -11.37 -8.63
N THR A 67 9.47 -11.71 -9.72
CA THR A 67 8.13 -12.28 -9.67
C THR A 67 8.19 -13.74 -10.13
N LEU A 68 7.74 -14.66 -9.30
CA LEU A 68 7.54 -16.06 -9.64
C LEU A 68 6.10 -16.33 -10.03
N LEU A 69 5.89 -17.26 -10.96
CA LEU A 69 4.56 -17.79 -11.31
C LEU A 69 4.53 -19.28 -11.01
N ARG A 70 3.88 -19.68 -9.92
CA ARG A 70 3.67 -21.08 -9.55
C ARG A 70 2.18 -21.39 -9.42
N LYS A 71 1.73 -22.48 -10.04
CA LYS A 71 0.32 -22.91 -10.01
C LYS A 71 -0.66 -21.79 -10.33
N LYS A 72 -0.31 -20.89 -11.26
CA LYS A 72 -1.07 -19.67 -11.64
C LYS A 72 -1.14 -18.59 -10.55
N ILE A 73 -0.37 -18.72 -9.48
CA ILE A 73 -0.24 -17.73 -8.41
C ILE A 73 1.06 -16.95 -8.64
N ARG A 74 1.00 -15.64 -8.47
CA ARG A 74 2.18 -14.76 -8.53
C ARG A 74 2.70 -14.56 -7.11
N PHE A 75 4.02 -14.68 -6.95
CA PHE A 75 4.72 -14.38 -5.72
C PHE A 75 5.76 -13.32 -6.01
N GLU A 76 5.75 -12.24 -5.27
CA GLU A 76 6.80 -11.23 -5.32
C GLU A 76 7.86 -11.55 -4.26
N ILE A 77 9.11 -11.73 -4.70
CA ILE A 77 10.24 -11.99 -3.81
C ILE A 77 11.19 -10.82 -3.90
N THR A 78 11.46 -10.17 -2.78
CA THR A 78 12.34 -9.00 -2.69
C THR A 78 13.56 -9.32 -1.86
N THR A 79 14.76 -9.03 -2.39
CA THR A 79 16.02 -9.14 -1.67
C THR A 79 16.07 -8.11 -0.54
N PHE A 80 16.56 -8.52 0.65
CA PHE A 80 16.81 -7.60 1.76
C PHE A 80 17.68 -6.45 1.30
N ARG A 81 17.26 -5.25 1.58
CA ARG A 81 17.99 -4.07 1.14
C ARG A 81 17.88 -2.91 2.12
N LYS A 82 18.87 -2.05 2.04
CA LYS A 82 18.87 -0.72 2.63
C LYS A 82 18.72 0.30 1.51
N GLU A 83 17.92 1.30 1.74
CA GLU A 83 17.73 2.43 0.82
C GLU A 83 18.59 3.59 1.30
N ILE A 84 19.53 4.09 0.44
CA ILE A 84 20.59 5.02 0.87
C ILE A 84 20.19 6.47 0.63
N LYS A 85 19.53 6.74 -0.50
CA LYS A 85 19.09 8.09 -0.87
C LYS A 85 17.77 8.06 -1.60
N TYR A 86 16.94 9.07 -1.34
CA TYR A 86 15.68 9.30 -2.06
C TYR A 86 15.81 10.54 -2.96
N ILE A 87 15.20 10.51 -4.14
CA ILE A 87 14.96 11.69 -4.99
C ILE A 87 13.46 11.95 -5.01
N ASP A 88 13.10 13.24 -5.00
CA ASP A 88 11.72 13.71 -5.15
C ASP A 88 10.77 13.06 -4.13
N HIS A 89 11.24 12.86 -2.88
CA HIS A 89 10.47 12.25 -1.79
C HIS A 89 9.75 10.94 -2.18
N ARG A 90 10.42 10.07 -3.00
CA ARG A 90 9.73 8.91 -3.54
C ARG A 90 10.60 7.70 -3.91
N LYS A 91 11.69 7.90 -4.64
CA LYS A 91 12.48 6.79 -5.20
C LYS A 91 13.82 6.69 -4.51
N PRO A 92 14.18 5.50 -4.00
CA PRO A 92 15.57 5.27 -3.65
C PRO A 92 16.40 5.37 -4.92
N ILE A 93 17.44 6.20 -4.89
CA ILE A 93 18.41 6.31 -6.00
C ILE A 93 19.37 5.14 -5.97
N GLU A 94 19.69 4.72 -4.76
CA GLU A 94 20.72 3.71 -4.52
C GLU A 94 20.19 2.73 -3.47
N ILE A 95 20.31 1.45 -3.79
CA ILE A 95 19.97 0.35 -2.88
C ILE A 95 21.25 -0.44 -2.60
N GLU A 96 21.40 -0.91 -1.39
CA GLU A 96 22.43 -1.85 -0.97
C GLU A 96 21.77 -3.13 -0.49
N TYR A 97 22.15 -4.28 -1.03
CA TYR A 97 21.67 -5.55 -0.51
C TYR A 97 22.33 -5.84 0.83
N VAL A 98 21.55 -6.36 1.76
CA VAL A 98 21.98 -6.67 3.13
C VAL A 98 21.59 -8.09 3.50
N ASP A 99 22.29 -8.69 4.43
CA ASP A 99 21.98 -10.04 4.93
C ASP A 99 21.05 -10.05 6.13
N ASP A 100 20.82 -8.89 6.72
CA ASP A 100 20.07 -8.74 7.95
C ASP A 100 18.62 -8.31 7.71
N LEU A 101 17.67 -9.18 8.12
CA LEU A 101 16.23 -8.94 8.02
C LEU A 101 15.82 -7.65 8.75
N TYR A 102 16.35 -7.39 9.95
CA TYR A 102 15.97 -6.22 10.73
C TYR A 102 16.27 -4.91 10.00
N THR A 103 17.38 -4.86 9.26
CA THR A 103 17.73 -3.72 8.41
C THR A 103 16.73 -3.54 7.26
N ASP A 104 16.28 -4.64 6.59
CA ASP A 104 15.23 -4.57 5.57
C ASP A 104 13.90 -4.08 6.15
N LEU A 105 13.54 -4.52 7.36
CA LEU A 105 12.31 -4.10 8.02
C LEU A 105 12.28 -2.58 8.29
N LYS A 106 13.40 -2.00 8.69
CA LYS A 106 13.48 -0.57 9.03
C LYS A 106 13.16 0.39 7.87
N ARG A 107 13.36 -0.01 6.62
CA ARG A 107 13.01 0.83 5.46
C ARG A 107 11.52 0.86 5.14
N ARG A 108 10.74 -0.08 5.69
CA ARG A 108 9.30 -0.21 5.42
C ARG A 108 8.49 0.91 6.07
N ASP A 109 7.21 0.97 5.73
CA ASP A 109 6.32 2.06 6.13
C ASP A 109 5.76 1.91 7.56
N PHE A 110 4.95 0.89 7.80
CA PHE A 110 4.17 0.74 9.02
C PHE A 110 4.52 -0.55 9.77
N THR A 111 4.47 -0.49 11.09
CA THR A 111 4.76 -1.60 11.99
C THR A 111 3.90 -2.83 11.70
N ILE A 112 2.63 -2.65 11.42
CA ILE A 112 1.68 -3.74 11.09
C ILE A 112 2.03 -4.49 9.80
N ASN A 113 2.86 -3.91 8.92
CA ASN A 113 3.33 -4.52 7.68
C ASN A 113 4.78 -5.06 7.78
N SER A 114 5.39 -5.02 8.97
CA SER A 114 6.74 -5.54 9.22
C SER A 114 6.75 -6.92 9.90
N ILE A 115 5.58 -7.47 10.19
CA ILE A 115 5.45 -8.79 10.79
C ILE A 115 5.80 -9.83 9.74
N CYS A 116 6.64 -10.78 10.11
CA CYS A 116 7.12 -11.85 9.23
C CYS A 116 6.58 -13.21 9.67
N MET A 117 6.58 -14.16 8.74
CA MET A 117 6.30 -15.57 8.99
C MET A 117 7.37 -16.43 8.32
N ASP A 118 7.95 -17.37 9.04
CA ASP A 118 8.92 -18.32 8.50
C ASP A 118 8.27 -19.57 7.90
N GLU A 119 9.08 -20.51 7.40
CA GLU A 119 8.61 -21.74 6.80
C GLU A 119 7.91 -22.70 7.79
N SER A 120 8.18 -22.57 9.08
CA SER A 120 7.50 -23.33 10.15
C SER A 120 6.17 -22.68 10.56
N LYS A 121 5.82 -21.53 9.94
CA LYS A 121 4.68 -20.65 10.27
C LYS A 121 4.85 -19.94 11.62
N GLU A 122 6.07 -19.86 12.14
CA GLU A 122 6.38 -19.04 13.30
C GLU A 122 6.30 -17.55 12.92
N ILE A 123 5.67 -16.76 13.79
CA ILE A 123 5.50 -15.32 13.59
C ILE A 123 6.64 -14.57 14.26
N LEU A 124 7.42 -13.84 13.46
CA LEU A 124 8.53 -13.02 13.88
C LEU A 124 8.12 -11.54 13.86
N ASP A 125 8.27 -10.87 14.97
CA ASP A 125 7.91 -9.46 15.14
C ASP A 125 9.02 -8.68 15.87
N PHE A 126 9.81 -7.94 15.13
CA PHE A 126 10.96 -7.19 15.63
C PHE A 126 10.63 -5.71 15.91
N LEU A 127 9.47 -5.23 15.49
CA LEU A 127 9.11 -3.81 15.48
C LEU A 127 7.73 -3.54 16.10
N ASP A 128 7.31 -4.43 17.02
CA ASP A 128 6.05 -4.32 17.77
C ASP A 128 4.77 -4.23 16.91
N GLY A 129 4.83 -4.73 15.66
CA GLY A 129 3.70 -4.72 14.74
C GLY A 129 2.48 -5.46 15.27
N ARG A 130 2.66 -6.57 16.01
CA ARG A 130 1.55 -7.32 16.64
C ARG A 130 0.87 -6.52 17.74
N THR A 131 1.63 -5.69 18.45
CA THR A 131 1.08 -4.79 19.48
C THR A 131 0.18 -3.74 18.84
N ASP A 132 0.64 -3.10 17.78
CA ASP A 132 -0.14 -2.10 17.05
C ASP A 132 -1.35 -2.74 16.34
N LEU A 133 -1.18 -3.93 15.78
CA LEU A 133 -2.27 -4.70 15.18
C LEU A 133 -3.38 -5.00 16.21
N LYS A 134 -3.01 -5.43 17.40
CA LYS A 134 -3.94 -5.70 18.51
C LYS A 134 -4.64 -4.42 19.00
N LYS A 135 -3.93 -3.29 19.01
CA LYS A 135 -4.49 -1.98 19.36
C LYS A 135 -5.30 -1.35 18.22
N ARG A 136 -5.33 -1.95 17.04
CA ARG A 136 -5.93 -1.40 15.81
C ARG A 136 -5.35 -0.02 15.48
N LEU A 137 -4.04 0.09 15.48
CA LEU A 137 -3.31 1.33 15.33
C LEU A 137 -2.40 1.31 14.10
N ILE A 138 -2.39 2.37 13.32
CA ILE A 138 -1.46 2.62 12.23
C ILE A 138 -0.30 3.46 12.79
N ASN A 139 0.87 2.84 12.87
CA ASN A 139 2.08 3.48 13.36
C ASN A 139 3.24 3.25 12.40
N THR A 140 4.13 4.24 12.23
CA THR A 140 5.29 4.13 11.35
C THR A 140 6.43 3.35 12.01
N ILE A 141 7.31 2.80 11.18
CA ILE A 141 8.57 2.23 11.64
C ILE A 141 9.59 3.36 11.79
N GLY A 142 9.82 3.79 13.03
CA GLY A 142 10.64 4.96 13.34
C GLY A 142 9.87 6.27 13.24
N ASP A 143 10.58 7.39 13.15
CA ASP A 143 9.98 8.73 13.15
C ASP A 143 9.05 8.95 11.96
N ALA A 144 7.81 9.33 12.23
CA ALA A 144 6.78 9.47 11.20
C ALA A 144 7.06 10.62 10.23
N LYS A 145 7.66 11.72 10.71
CA LYS A 145 7.99 12.88 9.88
C LYS A 145 9.11 12.54 8.90
N GLU A 146 10.15 11.84 9.38
CA GLU A 146 11.24 11.35 8.53
C GLU A 146 10.70 10.37 7.47
N LYS A 147 9.83 9.45 7.87
CA LYS A 147 9.22 8.47 6.97
C LYS A 147 8.38 9.11 5.86
N PHE A 148 7.66 10.18 6.16
CA PHE A 148 6.86 10.89 5.17
C PHE A 148 7.71 11.81 4.28
N GLU A 149 8.86 12.26 4.76
CA GLU A 149 9.83 13.01 3.98
C GLU A 149 10.63 12.11 3.02
N GLU A 150 10.95 10.86 3.42
CA GLU A 150 11.53 9.85 2.54
C GLU A 150 10.59 9.50 1.36
N ASP A 151 9.31 9.23 1.65
CA ASP A 151 8.28 8.90 0.65
C ASP A 151 6.92 9.46 1.10
N SER A 152 6.53 10.58 0.48
CA SER A 152 5.29 11.27 0.81
C SER A 152 4.03 10.45 0.46
N LEU A 153 4.14 9.43 -0.40
CA LEU A 153 3.04 8.49 -0.66
C LEU A 153 2.59 7.76 0.62
N ARG A 154 3.50 7.60 1.60
CA ARG A 154 3.19 6.97 2.89
C ARG A 154 2.09 7.72 3.66
N ILE A 155 1.89 9.01 3.40
CA ILE A 155 0.75 9.77 3.96
C ILE A 155 -0.58 9.18 3.45
N LEU A 156 -0.73 9.02 2.14
CA LEU A 156 -1.94 8.40 1.57
C LEU A 156 -2.08 6.94 1.95
N ARG A 157 -0.97 6.22 2.07
CA ARG A 157 -0.96 4.84 2.56
C ARG A 157 -1.44 4.73 4.01
N ALA A 158 -1.08 5.69 4.89
CA ALA A 158 -1.57 5.75 6.27
C ALA A 158 -3.09 5.93 6.30
N ILE A 159 -3.62 6.89 5.54
CA ILE A 159 -5.08 7.09 5.39
C ILE A 159 -5.76 5.83 4.83
N ARG A 160 -5.16 5.21 3.81
CA ARG A 160 -5.69 3.97 3.22
C ARG A 160 -5.75 2.84 4.24
N PHE A 161 -4.66 2.57 4.96
CA PHE A 161 -4.66 1.48 5.95
C PHE A 161 -5.62 1.77 7.10
N ALA A 162 -5.69 3.01 7.61
CA ALA A 162 -6.68 3.41 8.59
C ALA A 162 -8.11 3.17 8.09
N THR A 163 -8.34 3.40 6.78
CA THR A 163 -9.64 3.18 6.16
C THR A 163 -9.95 1.69 5.98
N ILE A 164 -9.12 0.95 5.22
CA ILE A 164 -9.46 -0.43 4.83
C ILE A 164 -9.48 -1.41 6.00
N LEU A 165 -8.69 -1.16 7.06
CA LEU A 165 -8.62 -1.98 8.26
C LEU A 165 -9.56 -1.48 9.37
N ASP A 166 -10.17 -0.31 9.18
CA ASP A 166 -10.92 0.40 10.20
C ASP A 166 -10.08 0.62 11.49
N PHE A 167 -8.83 1.07 11.33
CA PHE A 167 -7.87 1.33 12.38
C PHE A 167 -7.71 2.83 12.63
N GLU A 168 -7.21 3.20 13.81
CA GLU A 168 -6.87 4.59 14.13
C GLU A 168 -5.43 4.91 13.72
N LEU A 169 -5.14 6.19 13.46
CA LEU A 169 -3.78 6.69 13.29
C LEU A 169 -3.16 6.99 14.65
N SER A 170 -1.87 6.68 14.87
CA SER A 170 -1.16 7.13 16.07
C SER A 170 -1.06 8.65 16.11
N ASP A 171 -0.85 9.22 17.28
CA ASP A 171 -0.73 10.68 17.43
C ASP A 171 0.49 11.21 16.68
N GLU A 172 1.59 10.46 16.66
CA GLU A 172 2.80 10.78 15.90
C GLU A 172 2.53 10.80 14.40
N VAL A 173 1.75 9.86 13.88
CA VAL A 173 1.33 9.82 12.47
C VAL A 173 0.43 11.01 12.14
N LYS A 174 -0.54 11.36 13.01
CA LYS A 174 -1.42 12.52 12.81
C LYS A 174 -0.64 13.83 12.76
N GLU A 175 0.31 14.02 13.69
CA GLU A 175 1.19 15.20 13.70
C GLU A 175 2.03 15.27 12.43
N ALA A 176 2.64 14.16 12.02
CA ALA A 176 3.45 14.09 10.82
C ALA A 176 2.65 14.37 9.54
N ILE A 177 1.40 13.89 9.43
CA ILE A 177 0.51 14.22 8.31
C ILE A 177 0.29 15.73 8.25
N ASN A 178 -0.07 16.37 9.36
CA ASN A 178 -0.32 17.81 9.39
C ASN A 178 0.90 18.63 8.96
N GLU A 179 2.10 18.19 9.34
CA GLU A 179 3.34 18.90 9.02
C GLU A 179 3.79 18.65 7.57
N LYS A 180 3.66 17.41 7.07
CA LYS A 180 4.25 16.98 5.78
C LYS A 180 3.26 16.85 4.63
N LYS A 181 1.96 17.10 4.83
CA LYS A 181 0.93 16.93 3.78
C LYS A 181 1.21 17.72 2.50
N HIS A 182 1.89 18.88 2.58
CA HIS A 182 2.24 19.69 1.43
C HIS A 182 3.11 18.93 0.41
N LEU A 183 3.87 17.90 0.84
CA LEU A 183 4.69 17.06 -0.03
C LEU A 183 3.84 16.21 -0.99
N LEU A 184 2.55 16.03 -0.72
CA LEU A 184 1.65 15.33 -1.63
C LEU A 184 1.53 16.00 -3.00
N LYS A 185 1.80 17.32 -3.10
CA LYS A 185 1.78 18.03 -4.38
C LYS A 185 2.83 17.50 -5.36
N GLU A 186 3.94 16.99 -4.86
CA GLU A 186 5.05 16.49 -5.66
C GLU A 186 4.78 15.09 -6.26
N LEU A 187 3.77 14.38 -5.72
CA LEU A 187 3.39 13.06 -6.23
C LEU A 187 2.67 13.16 -7.58
N SER A 188 2.97 12.22 -8.48
CA SER A 188 2.20 12.07 -9.71
C SER A 188 0.74 11.68 -9.44
N TYR A 189 -0.18 12.18 -10.28
CA TYR A 189 -1.61 11.86 -10.14
C TYR A 189 -1.92 10.36 -10.29
N ASN A 190 -1.11 9.60 -11.05
CA ASN A 190 -1.24 8.15 -11.11
C ASN A 190 -1.10 7.51 -9.72
N ARG A 191 -0.07 7.91 -8.96
CA ARG A 191 0.17 7.38 -7.62
C ARG A 191 -0.89 7.83 -6.63
N LYS A 192 -1.29 9.09 -6.70
CA LYS A 192 -2.41 9.61 -5.88
C LYS A 192 -3.66 8.79 -6.14
N LYS A 193 -4.00 8.56 -7.43
CA LYS A 193 -5.19 7.79 -7.83
C LYS A 193 -5.14 6.35 -7.33
N GLU A 194 -4.01 5.65 -7.46
CA GLU A 194 -3.85 4.27 -7.00
C GLU A 194 -4.18 4.09 -5.51
N GLU A 195 -3.79 5.03 -4.66
CA GLU A 195 -4.11 4.98 -3.22
C GLU A 195 -5.55 5.44 -2.95
N LEU A 196 -6.01 6.49 -3.62
CA LEU A 196 -7.38 7.01 -3.51
C LEU A 196 -8.42 5.98 -4.00
N ASP A 197 -8.15 5.26 -5.09
CA ASP A 197 -9.03 4.18 -5.56
C ASP A 197 -9.24 3.11 -4.48
N LYS A 198 -8.20 2.74 -3.75
CA LYS A 198 -8.30 1.77 -2.65
C LYS A 198 -9.08 2.31 -1.45
N ILE A 199 -8.94 3.62 -1.16
CA ILE A 199 -9.71 4.30 -0.11
C ILE A 199 -11.19 4.34 -0.50
N PHE A 200 -11.49 4.78 -1.72
CA PHE A 200 -12.86 4.97 -2.21
C PHE A 200 -13.59 3.66 -2.52
N ALA A 201 -12.86 2.58 -2.80
CA ALA A 201 -13.43 1.24 -2.98
C ALA A 201 -13.65 0.50 -1.65
N SER A 202 -13.22 1.05 -0.52
CA SER A 202 -13.35 0.42 0.79
C SER A 202 -14.80 0.42 1.28
N SER A 203 -15.20 -0.65 2.01
CA SER A 203 -16.45 -0.67 2.78
C SER A 203 -16.50 0.43 3.86
N TYR A 204 -15.35 0.96 4.25
CA TYR A 204 -15.21 2.07 5.20
C TYR A 204 -14.90 3.41 4.50
N VAL A 205 -15.36 3.61 3.27
CA VAL A 205 -15.10 4.82 2.48
C VAL A 205 -15.45 6.12 3.21
N LYS A 206 -16.50 6.12 4.02
CA LYS A 206 -16.89 7.29 4.84
C LYS A 206 -15.79 7.71 5.81
N LYS A 207 -15.13 6.75 6.46
CA LYS A 207 -13.97 6.99 7.33
C LYS A 207 -12.81 7.58 6.52
N GLY A 208 -12.53 7.01 5.35
CA GLY A 208 -11.47 7.52 4.47
C GLY A 208 -11.70 8.97 4.05
N ILE A 209 -12.92 9.30 3.61
CA ILE A 209 -13.31 10.68 3.27
C ILE A 209 -13.19 11.60 4.48
N SER A 210 -13.65 11.16 5.66
CA SER A 210 -13.54 11.95 6.90
C SER A 210 -12.08 12.26 7.25
N LEU A 211 -11.19 11.27 7.16
CA LEU A 211 -9.75 11.46 7.41
C LEU A 211 -9.12 12.41 6.38
N LEU A 212 -9.43 12.27 5.10
CA LEU A 212 -8.93 13.18 4.07
C LEU A 212 -9.33 14.64 4.34
N LEU A 213 -10.57 14.87 4.78
CA LEU A 213 -11.08 16.20 5.12
C LEU A 213 -10.50 16.70 6.45
N GLU A 214 -10.41 15.86 7.48
CA GLU A 214 -9.87 16.20 8.80
C GLU A 214 -8.45 16.77 8.70
N PHE A 215 -7.60 16.16 7.86
CA PHE A 215 -6.23 16.62 7.66
C PHE A 215 -6.10 17.68 6.56
N GLY A 216 -7.19 18.07 5.89
CA GLY A 216 -7.17 19.03 4.78
C GLY A 216 -6.38 18.51 3.57
N LEU A 217 -6.43 17.19 3.33
CA LEU A 217 -5.75 16.56 2.20
C LEU A 217 -6.52 16.76 0.89
N ASP A 218 -7.79 17.10 0.96
CA ASP A 218 -8.62 17.45 -0.19
C ASP A 218 -8.05 18.65 -0.98
N GLU A 219 -7.46 19.65 -0.28
CA GLU A 219 -6.79 20.78 -0.91
C GLU A 219 -5.47 20.34 -1.58
N GLU A 220 -4.64 19.55 -0.89
CA GLU A 220 -3.34 19.09 -1.40
C GLU A 220 -3.48 18.12 -2.59
N LEU A 221 -4.62 17.41 -2.65
CA LEU A 221 -4.97 16.46 -3.69
C LEU A 221 -5.88 17.05 -4.78
N GLU A 222 -6.25 18.33 -4.68
CA GLU A 222 -7.15 19.01 -5.63
C GLU A 222 -8.54 18.35 -5.74
N LEU A 223 -9.04 17.79 -4.62
CA LEU A 223 -10.33 17.12 -4.50
C LEU A 223 -11.39 18.06 -3.88
N THR A 224 -11.51 19.27 -4.39
CA THR A 224 -12.30 20.37 -3.81
C THR A 224 -13.78 20.02 -3.53
N ARG A 225 -14.32 19.02 -4.22
CA ARG A 225 -15.70 18.52 -4.05
C ARG A 225 -15.82 17.31 -3.11
N LEU A 226 -14.74 16.92 -2.43
CA LEU A 226 -14.75 15.77 -1.51
C LEU A 226 -15.80 15.94 -0.41
N LYS A 227 -16.00 17.15 0.10
CA LYS A 227 -17.04 17.49 1.09
C LYS A 227 -18.48 17.31 0.60
N ASP A 228 -18.69 17.24 -0.71
CA ASP A 228 -20.02 17.07 -1.30
C ASP A 228 -20.46 15.60 -1.26
N ILE A 229 -19.55 14.66 -1.03
CA ILE A 229 -19.82 13.23 -0.98
C ILE A 229 -20.46 12.89 0.37
N LYS A 230 -21.75 12.56 0.37
CA LYS A 230 -22.50 12.22 1.60
C LYS A 230 -22.72 10.71 1.73
N ASN A 231 -23.18 10.08 0.66
CA ASN A 231 -23.48 8.66 0.64
C ASN A 231 -23.13 8.10 -0.74
N THR A 232 -22.16 7.21 -0.79
CA THR A 232 -21.85 6.43 -1.99
C THR A 232 -21.07 5.19 -1.59
N ASP A 233 -21.38 4.08 -2.26
CA ASP A 233 -20.73 2.78 -2.06
C ASP A 233 -19.95 2.38 -3.33
N SER A 234 -19.86 3.27 -4.31
CA SER A 234 -19.24 3.01 -5.61
C SER A 234 -18.06 3.94 -5.86
N LEU A 235 -16.90 3.35 -6.12
CA LEU A 235 -15.68 4.05 -6.55
C LEU A 235 -15.95 5.02 -7.69
N ILE A 236 -16.68 4.56 -8.73
CA ILE A 236 -16.92 5.39 -9.91
C ILE A 236 -17.85 6.57 -9.60
N SER A 237 -18.80 6.38 -8.68
CA SER A 237 -19.68 7.47 -8.21
C SER A 237 -18.90 8.54 -7.44
N VAL A 238 -17.94 8.13 -6.60
CA VAL A 238 -17.04 9.09 -5.94
C VAL A 238 -16.31 9.94 -6.98
N TRP A 239 -15.66 9.31 -7.95
CA TRP A 239 -14.94 10.03 -9.00
C TRP A 239 -15.86 10.91 -9.88
N SER A 240 -17.10 10.49 -10.13
CA SER A 240 -18.09 11.31 -10.85
C SER A 240 -18.44 12.59 -10.08
N ILE A 241 -18.65 12.48 -8.76
CA ILE A 241 -18.95 13.63 -7.91
C ILE A 241 -17.75 14.59 -7.84
N LEU A 242 -16.54 14.05 -7.69
CA LEU A 242 -15.31 14.84 -7.63
C LEU A 242 -15.07 15.65 -8.92
N ASN A 243 -15.46 15.11 -10.07
CA ASN A 243 -15.36 15.76 -11.38
C ASN A 243 -13.94 16.27 -11.71
N VAL A 244 -12.94 15.45 -11.48
CA VAL A 244 -11.51 15.76 -11.66
C VAL A 244 -10.90 15.05 -12.88
N GLY A 245 -11.71 14.82 -13.92
CA GLY A 245 -11.31 14.08 -15.13
C GLY A 245 -10.19 14.72 -15.93
N ASP A 246 -9.98 16.03 -15.78
CA ASP A 246 -8.90 16.78 -16.45
C ASP A 246 -7.58 16.73 -15.63
N ILE A 247 -7.64 16.33 -14.37
CA ILE A 247 -6.50 16.33 -13.44
C ILE A 247 -5.98 14.91 -13.25
N TYR A 248 -6.90 13.98 -12.93
CA TYR A 248 -6.54 12.59 -12.65
C TYR A 248 -6.59 11.71 -13.90
N PRO A 249 -5.67 10.74 -14.03
CA PRO A 249 -5.62 9.83 -15.16
C PRO A 249 -6.71 8.76 -15.06
N PHE A 250 -7.68 8.82 -15.95
CA PHE A 250 -8.71 7.79 -16.10
C PHE A 250 -8.53 7.04 -17.41
N THR A 251 -8.82 5.75 -17.38
CA THR A 251 -8.92 4.93 -18.58
C THR A 251 -10.11 5.39 -19.44
N THR A 252 -10.13 5.01 -20.71
CA THR A 252 -11.25 5.31 -21.62
C THR A 252 -12.58 4.81 -21.05
N SER A 253 -12.59 3.59 -20.50
CA SER A 253 -13.80 3.01 -19.90
C SER A 253 -14.26 3.76 -18.64
N GLU A 254 -13.35 4.19 -17.78
CA GLU A 254 -13.70 5.01 -16.61
C GLU A 254 -14.27 6.36 -17.01
N LYS A 255 -13.68 7.03 -18.01
CA LYS A 255 -14.17 8.31 -18.54
C LYS A 255 -15.58 8.18 -19.11
N GLU A 256 -15.86 7.10 -19.84
CA GLU A 256 -17.18 6.84 -20.39
C GLU A 256 -18.22 6.59 -19.29
N LEU A 257 -17.88 5.81 -18.27
CA LEU A 257 -18.75 5.57 -17.12
C LEU A 257 -19.05 6.85 -16.33
N ILE A 258 -18.01 7.65 -16.04
CA ILE A 258 -18.16 8.94 -15.35
C ILE A 258 -19.08 9.87 -16.16
N LYS A 259 -18.88 9.96 -17.47
CA LYS A 259 -19.71 10.77 -18.37
C LYS A 259 -21.17 10.31 -18.32
N ASN A 260 -21.44 9.01 -18.47
CA ASN A 260 -22.79 8.46 -18.44
C ASN A 260 -23.49 8.72 -17.11
N ILE A 261 -22.80 8.57 -15.98
CA ILE A 261 -23.36 8.90 -14.68
C ILE A 261 -23.73 10.38 -14.61
N ASN A 262 -22.84 11.28 -15.01
CA ASN A 262 -23.09 12.71 -14.97
C ASN A 262 -24.24 13.13 -15.92
N GLU A 263 -24.39 12.49 -17.09
CA GLU A 263 -25.51 12.74 -18.00
C GLU A 263 -26.85 12.30 -17.37
N VAL A 264 -26.91 11.10 -16.77
CA VAL A 264 -28.10 10.62 -16.09
C VAL A 264 -28.50 11.53 -14.92
N MET A 265 -27.52 12.00 -14.17
CA MET A 265 -27.75 12.92 -13.04
C MET A 265 -28.30 14.26 -13.51
N ASN A 266 -27.75 14.83 -14.59
CA ASN A 266 -28.22 16.08 -15.16
C ASN A 266 -29.64 15.95 -15.77
N LEU A 267 -29.93 14.85 -16.47
CA LEU A 267 -31.24 14.59 -17.09
C LEU A 267 -32.37 14.45 -16.06
N ASN A 268 -32.08 13.94 -14.87
CA ASN A 268 -33.07 13.71 -13.83
C ASN A 268 -33.11 14.82 -12.78
N ASN A 269 -32.38 15.91 -12.93
CA ASN A 269 -32.18 16.93 -11.90
C ASN A 269 -31.78 16.36 -10.54
N ILE A 270 -31.09 15.21 -10.57
CA ILE A 270 -30.62 14.55 -9.34
C ILE A 270 -29.37 15.27 -8.89
N ASP A 271 -29.39 15.83 -7.70
CA ASP A 271 -28.18 16.35 -7.08
C ASP A 271 -27.20 15.17 -6.85
N PRO A 272 -25.97 15.22 -7.43
CA PRO A 272 -24.94 14.18 -7.24
C PRO A 272 -24.71 13.82 -5.76
N ARG A 273 -24.97 14.77 -4.88
CA ARG A 273 -24.77 14.64 -3.42
C ARG A 273 -25.82 13.76 -2.74
N THR A 274 -26.89 13.36 -3.45
CA THR A 274 -28.03 12.60 -2.91
C THR A 274 -28.12 11.16 -3.45
N LEU A 275 -27.15 10.73 -4.27
CA LEU A 275 -27.12 9.34 -4.75
C LEU A 275 -26.78 8.37 -3.59
N TYR A 276 -27.72 7.46 -3.39
CA TYR A 276 -27.65 6.38 -2.39
C TYR A 276 -26.89 5.17 -2.93
#